data_3ad44a75665f92dd6cb2dae9fbb27157
#
_entry.id   3ad44a75665f92dd6cb2dae9fbb27157
#
_cell.length_a   1.000
_cell.length_b   1.000
_cell.length_c   1.000
_cell.angle_alpha   90.00
_cell.angle_beta   90.00
_cell.angle_gamma   90.00
#
_symmetry.space_group_name_H-M   'P 1'
#
loop_
_entity.id
_entity.type
_entity.pdbx_description
1 polymer ?
#
loop_
_entity_poly.entity_id
_entity_poly.type
_entity_poly.pdbx_seq_one_letter_code
_entity_poly.pdbx_strand_id
1 'polypeptide(L)'
;MWVCPKCGRSFKNQGQDHYCGEPPETIAAYIDAQSEAVRDRLRQVDEAIRAGVPTAEERISWSMPTYWRGRNLIQFAAFKRHIGLYPGPEAVAAFAGRLTEYRTGRGTIQLPFDKPLPLELITEIAKWCGTERGSGRSI
;
A
#
# COMPACT_ATOMS: atom_id res chain seq x y z
N MET A 1 22.36 -7.22 21.22
CA MET A 1 21.54 -7.72 20.10
C MET A 1 20.49 -8.68 20.64
N TRP A 2 19.27 -8.53 20.18
CA TRP A 2 18.15 -9.35 20.63
C TRP A 2 17.76 -10.36 19.56
N VAL A 3 17.53 -11.60 19.97
CA VAL A 3 17.07 -12.66 19.06
C VAL A 3 15.63 -12.99 19.41
N CYS A 4 14.74 -12.86 18.44
CA CYS A 4 13.33 -13.14 18.66
C CYS A 4 13.12 -14.65 18.92
N PRO A 5 12.51 -15.03 20.06
CA PRO A 5 12.31 -16.45 20.37
C PRO A 5 11.31 -17.16 19.43
N LYS A 6 10.51 -16.39 18.69
CA LYS A 6 9.53 -16.98 17.78
C LYS A 6 10.11 -17.24 16.39
N CYS A 7 10.85 -16.32 15.84
CA CYS A 7 11.35 -16.45 14.47
C CYS A 7 12.87 -16.62 14.38
N GLY A 8 13.58 -16.43 15.48
CA GLY A 8 15.03 -16.60 15.49
C GLY A 8 15.84 -15.49 14.83
N ARG A 9 15.20 -14.44 14.37
CA ARG A 9 15.93 -13.33 13.77
C ARG A 9 16.56 -12.45 14.81
N SER A 10 17.68 -11.82 14.43
CA SER A 10 18.41 -10.90 15.30
C SER A 10 18.05 -9.47 15.00
N PHE A 11 17.87 -8.66 16.02
CA PHE A 11 17.51 -7.25 15.89
C PHE A 11 18.37 -6.41 16.83
N LYS A 12 18.53 -5.15 16.49
CA LYS A 12 19.30 -4.23 17.34
C LYS A 12 18.62 -3.98 18.68
N ASN A 13 17.30 -3.83 18.64
CA ASN A 13 16.52 -3.48 19.83
C ASN A 13 15.73 -4.67 20.34
N GLN A 14 15.73 -4.84 21.65
CA GLN A 14 14.93 -5.89 22.27
C GLN A 14 13.45 -5.60 22.04
N GLY A 15 12.70 -6.63 21.64
CA GLY A 15 11.28 -6.48 21.39
C GLY A 15 10.93 -5.65 20.16
N GLN A 16 11.88 -5.49 19.25
CA GLN A 16 11.65 -4.72 18.03
C GLN A 16 10.49 -5.30 17.22
N ASP A 17 9.61 -4.42 16.73
CA ASP A 17 8.50 -4.82 15.88
C ASP A 17 8.99 -5.43 14.57
N HIS A 18 8.44 -6.58 14.24
CA HIS A 18 8.80 -7.28 13.02
C HIS A 18 7.79 -8.37 12.73
N TYR A 19 7.82 -8.90 11.54
CA TYR A 19 7.00 -10.04 11.16
C TYR A 19 7.71 -11.32 11.60
N CYS A 20 7.09 -12.05 12.53
CA CYS A 20 7.65 -13.31 13.03
C CYS A 20 7.22 -14.45 12.13
N GLY A 21 8.12 -15.07 11.44
CA GLY A 21 7.84 -16.12 10.50
C GLY A 21 8.34 -15.73 9.12
N GLU A 22 7.81 -16.35 8.11
CA GLU A 22 8.22 -16.05 6.75
C GLU A 22 7.62 -14.72 6.30
N PRO A 23 8.37 -13.91 5.54
CA PRO A 23 7.81 -12.69 4.98
C PRO A 23 6.60 -13.01 4.10
N PRO A 24 5.56 -12.16 4.10
CA PRO A 24 4.41 -12.40 3.24
C PRO A 24 4.80 -12.35 1.77
N GLU A 25 4.26 -13.27 0.99
CA GLU A 25 4.53 -13.34 -0.44
C GLU A 25 3.34 -12.90 -1.27
N THR A 26 2.19 -12.74 -0.63
CA THR A 26 0.97 -12.30 -1.30
C THR A 26 0.36 -11.13 -0.54
N ILE A 27 -0.51 -10.39 -1.24
CA ILE A 27 -1.22 -9.27 -0.62
C ILE A 27 -2.12 -9.79 0.50
N ALA A 28 -2.81 -10.90 0.27
CA ALA A 28 -3.66 -11.50 1.29
C ALA A 28 -2.87 -11.85 2.54
N ALA A 29 -1.68 -12.45 2.38
CA ALA A 29 -0.84 -12.80 3.52
C ALA A 29 -0.34 -11.55 4.25
N TYR A 30 -0.02 -10.50 3.50
CA TYR A 30 0.39 -9.23 4.09
C TYR A 30 -0.72 -8.66 4.98
N ILE A 31 -1.95 -8.67 4.47
CA ILE A 31 -3.10 -8.15 5.22
C ILE A 31 -3.35 -9.01 6.47
N ASP A 32 -3.30 -10.32 6.33
CA ASP A 32 -3.53 -11.23 7.45
C ASP A 32 -2.49 -11.07 8.56
N ALA A 33 -1.30 -10.59 8.24
CA ALA A 33 -0.25 -10.35 9.21
C ALA A 33 -0.46 -9.07 10.03
N GLN A 34 -1.41 -8.22 9.63
CA GLN A 34 -1.70 -6.98 10.33
C GLN A 34 -2.66 -7.21 11.48
N SER A 35 -2.78 -6.20 12.37
CA SER A 35 -3.71 -6.29 13.49
C SER A 35 -5.15 -6.32 12.98
N GLU A 36 -6.04 -6.92 13.76
CA GLU A 36 -7.44 -7.05 13.39
C GLU A 36 -8.10 -5.70 13.09
N ALA A 37 -7.75 -4.67 13.85
CA ALA A 37 -8.31 -3.35 13.65
C ALA A 37 -7.96 -2.74 12.30
N VAL A 38 -6.87 -3.18 11.69
CA VAL A 38 -6.36 -2.63 10.42
C VAL A 38 -6.77 -3.47 9.22
N ARG A 39 -6.97 -4.77 9.42
CA ARG A 39 -7.25 -5.70 8.32
C ARG A 39 -8.42 -5.29 7.44
N ASP A 40 -9.53 -4.90 8.03
CA ASP A 40 -10.71 -4.53 7.25
C ASP A 40 -10.44 -3.31 6.37
N ARG A 41 -9.71 -2.35 6.89
CA ARG A 41 -9.34 -1.17 6.11
C ARG A 41 -8.45 -1.55 4.95
N LEU A 42 -7.48 -2.42 5.20
CA LEU A 42 -6.57 -2.87 4.14
C LEU A 42 -7.30 -3.66 3.06
N ARG A 43 -8.27 -4.49 3.45
CA ARG A 43 -9.08 -5.22 2.48
C ARG A 43 -9.88 -4.27 1.59
N GLN A 44 -10.42 -3.22 2.19
CA GLN A 44 -11.17 -2.21 1.43
C GLN A 44 -10.26 -1.49 0.45
N VAL A 45 -9.05 -1.14 0.87
CA VAL A 45 -8.07 -0.50 -0.02
C VAL A 45 -7.71 -1.44 -1.17
N ASP A 46 -7.43 -2.71 -0.86
CA ASP A 46 -7.11 -3.72 -1.85
C ASP A 46 -8.24 -3.86 -2.89
N GLU A 47 -9.46 -3.95 -2.42
CA GLU A 47 -10.62 -4.06 -3.32
C GLU A 47 -10.78 -2.83 -4.20
N ALA A 48 -10.59 -1.65 -3.61
CA ALA A 48 -10.73 -0.40 -4.36
C ALA A 48 -9.66 -0.29 -5.45
N ILE A 49 -8.43 -0.70 -5.14
CA ILE A 49 -7.35 -0.68 -6.13
C ILE A 49 -7.62 -1.69 -7.23
N ARG A 50 -8.02 -2.90 -6.86
CA ARG A 50 -8.30 -3.93 -7.86
C ARG A 50 -9.46 -3.55 -8.79
N ALA A 51 -10.41 -2.81 -8.28
CA ALA A 51 -11.51 -2.30 -9.10
C ALA A 51 -11.00 -1.33 -10.18
N GLY A 52 -9.94 -0.58 -9.87
CA GLY A 52 -9.35 0.35 -10.81
C GLY A 52 -8.38 -0.31 -11.80
N VAL A 53 -7.72 -1.39 -11.38
CA VAL A 53 -6.74 -2.09 -12.22
C VAL A 53 -6.97 -3.61 -12.16
N PRO A 54 -8.11 -4.09 -12.66
CA PRO A 54 -8.48 -5.50 -12.52
C PRO A 54 -7.54 -6.48 -13.22
N THR A 55 -6.73 -6.01 -14.17
CA THR A 55 -5.79 -6.86 -14.88
C THR A 55 -4.37 -6.79 -14.32
N ALA A 56 -4.16 -6.02 -13.26
CA ALA A 56 -2.84 -5.90 -12.65
C ALA A 56 -2.46 -7.19 -11.94
N GLU A 57 -1.18 -7.50 -11.99
CA GLU A 57 -0.60 -8.62 -11.27
C GLU A 57 -0.35 -8.17 -9.84
N GLU A 58 -0.70 -9.00 -8.87
CA GLU A 58 -0.50 -8.67 -7.45
C GLU A 58 0.76 -9.36 -6.96
N ARG A 59 1.58 -8.61 -6.25
CA ARG A 59 2.83 -9.14 -5.69
C ARG A 59 3.24 -8.33 -4.47
N ILE A 60 4.25 -8.81 -3.76
CA ILE A 60 4.89 -8.07 -2.69
C ILE A 60 6.23 -7.58 -3.22
N SER A 61 6.45 -6.27 -3.15
CA SER A 61 7.68 -5.65 -3.59
C SER A 61 8.05 -4.58 -2.56
N TRP A 62 9.30 -4.52 -2.15
CA TRP A 62 9.74 -3.60 -1.09
C TRP A 62 8.98 -3.85 0.21
N SER A 63 8.59 -5.11 0.46
CA SER A 63 7.79 -5.51 1.62
C SER A 63 6.39 -4.88 1.65
N MET A 64 5.87 -4.46 0.51
CA MET A 64 4.57 -3.81 0.38
C MET A 64 3.72 -4.48 -0.68
N PRO A 65 2.39 -4.53 -0.47
CA PRO A 65 1.48 -4.91 -1.55
C PRO A 65 1.69 -4.03 -2.77
N THR A 66 1.85 -4.66 -3.91
CA THR A 66 2.18 -3.99 -5.16
C THR A 66 1.28 -4.50 -6.27
N TYR A 67 0.79 -3.60 -7.10
CA TYR A 67 -0.01 -3.91 -8.27
C TYR A 67 0.82 -3.59 -9.49
N TRP A 68 1.08 -4.61 -10.29
CA TRP A 68 2.09 -4.58 -11.35
C TRP A 68 1.48 -4.92 -12.70
N ARG A 69 1.92 -4.21 -13.73
CA ARG A 69 1.58 -4.57 -15.11
C ARG A 69 2.70 -4.01 -15.99
N GLY A 70 3.78 -4.78 -16.10
CA GLY A 70 4.98 -4.32 -16.79
C GLY A 70 5.77 -3.29 -15.99
N ARG A 71 5.18 -2.74 -14.94
CA ARG A 71 5.80 -1.79 -14.02
C ARG A 71 4.95 -1.67 -12.77
N ASN A 72 5.49 -1.06 -11.74
CA ASN A 72 4.70 -0.73 -10.55
C ASN A 72 3.65 0.29 -10.93
N LEU A 73 2.39 -0.05 -10.70
CA LEU A 73 1.30 0.89 -10.92
C LEU A 73 1.02 1.66 -9.64
N ILE A 74 0.84 0.93 -8.53
CA ILE A 74 0.49 1.53 -7.25
C ILE A 74 0.85 0.53 -6.15
N GLN A 75 1.21 1.05 -4.99
CA GLN A 75 1.53 0.24 -3.81
C GLN A 75 0.83 0.83 -2.60
N PHE A 76 0.68 0.04 -1.54
CA PHE A 76 0.25 0.57 -0.25
C PHE A 76 0.98 -0.15 0.88
N ALA A 77 0.94 0.44 2.08
CA ALA A 77 1.52 -0.17 3.26
C ALA A 77 0.77 0.29 4.50
N ALA A 78 0.74 -0.57 5.52
CA ALA A 78 0.11 -0.25 6.79
C ALA A 78 1.15 0.36 7.72
N PHE A 79 0.78 1.45 8.38
CA PHE A 79 1.58 2.09 9.39
C PHE A 79 0.77 2.18 10.68
N LYS A 80 1.39 2.67 11.73
CA LYS A 80 0.80 2.66 13.06
C LYS A 80 -0.51 3.45 13.14
N ARG A 81 -0.61 4.58 12.43
CA ARG A 81 -1.77 5.47 12.50
C ARG A 81 -2.41 5.77 11.16
N HIS A 82 -1.87 5.22 10.09
CA HIS A 82 -2.40 5.48 8.76
C HIS A 82 -2.02 4.38 7.80
N ILE A 83 -2.66 4.40 6.64
CA ILE A 83 -2.25 3.59 5.51
C ILE A 83 -1.54 4.52 4.54
N GLY A 84 -0.36 4.13 4.10
CA GLY A 84 0.35 4.87 3.07
C GLY A 84 -0.04 4.33 1.69
N LEU A 85 -0.42 5.23 0.79
CA LEU A 85 -0.71 4.88 -0.60
C LEU A 85 0.40 5.49 -1.45
N TYR A 86 0.94 4.70 -2.37
CA TYR A 86 2.10 5.10 -3.17
C TYR A 86 1.80 5.01 -4.67
N PRO A 87 1.02 5.95 -5.19
CA PRO A 87 0.68 5.94 -6.63
C PRO A 87 1.73 6.62 -7.50
N GLY A 88 2.72 7.28 -6.88
CA GLY A 88 3.75 7.99 -7.60
C GLY A 88 3.49 9.49 -7.68
N PRO A 89 4.54 10.30 -7.94
CA PRO A 89 4.41 11.76 -7.90
C PRO A 89 3.48 12.32 -8.96
N GLU A 90 3.39 11.67 -10.11
CA GLU A 90 2.50 12.14 -11.19
C GLU A 90 1.04 12.00 -10.80
N ALA A 91 0.68 10.89 -10.15
CA ALA A 91 -0.68 10.67 -9.68
C ALA A 91 -1.05 11.63 -8.56
N VAL A 92 -0.14 11.86 -7.62
CA VAL A 92 -0.38 12.82 -6.54
C VAL A 92 -0.63 14.21 -7.12
N ALA A 93 0.15 14.62 -8.10
CA ALA A 93 -0.04 15.91 -8.76
C ALA A 93 -1.38 15.97 -9.51
N ALA A 94 -1.73 14.89 -10.20
CA ALA A 94 -2.99 14.85 -10.97
C ALA A 94 -4.22 14.96 -10.09
N PHE A 95 -4.14 14.45 -8.86
CA PHE A 95 -5.27 14.43 -7.93
C PHE A 95 -5.13 15.45 -6.81
N ALA A 96 -4.16 16.37 -6.89
CA ALA A 96 -3.87 17.31 -5.81
C ALA A 96 -5.09 18.07 -5.32
N GLY A 97 -5.97 18.49 -6.21
CA GLY A 97 -7.18 19.22 -5.84
C GLY A 97 -8.17 18.40 -5.01
N ARG A 98 -8.07 17.08 -5.08
CA ARG A 98 -8.93 16.16 -4.33
C ARG A 98 -8.26 15.59 -3.10
N LEU A 99 -7.01 15.98 -2.86
CA LEU A 99 -6.22 15.46 -1.74
C LEU A 99 -5.93 16.52 -0.68
N THR A 100 -6.66 17.63 -0.71
CA THR A 100 -6.43 18.75 0.20
C THR A 100 -6.64 18.40 1.67
N GLU A 101 -7.44 17.39 1.95
CA GLU A 101 -7.71 16.94 3.33
C GLU A 101 -6.73 15.88 3.80
N TYR A 102 -5.81 15.48 2.94
CA TYR A 102 -4.87 14.39 3.25
C TYR A 102 -3.44 14.92 3.24
N ARG A 103 -2.63 14.30 4.08
CA ARG A 103 -1.20 14.62 4.08
C ARG A 103 -0.56 13.88 2.91
N THR A 104 0.13 14.62 2.06
CA THR A 104 0.78 14.03 0.90
C THR A 104 2.26 14.36 0.89
N GLY A 105 3.04 13.48 0.26
CA GLY A 105 4.43 13.71 -0.04
C GLY A 105 4.65 13.55 -1.52
N ARG A 106 5.89 13.47 -1.93
CA ARG A 106 6.23 13.27 -3.33
C ARG A 106 5.94 11.82 -3.71
N GLY A 107 4.76 11.59 -4.23
CA GLY A 107 4.34 10.26 -4.64
C GLY A 107 3.65 9.46 -3.55
N THR A 108 3.32 10.08 -2.42
CA THR A 108 2.68 9.39 -1.30
C THR A 108 1.44 10.12 -0.83
N ILE A 109 0.48 9.36 -0.32
CA ILE A 109 -0.75 9.88 0.28
C ILE A 109 -0.95 9.14 1.59
N GLN A 110 -1.20 9.88 2.69
CA GLN A 110 -1.48 9.27 3.98
C GLN A 110 -2.98 9.20 4.22
N LEU A 111 -3.47 8.00 4.51
CA LEU A 111 -4.89 7.76 4.80
C LEU A 111 -5.03 7.47 6.28
N PRO A 112 -5.32 8.48 7.12
CA PRO A 112 -5.35 8.29 8.57
C PRO A 112 -6.51 7.40 8.99
N PHE A 113 -6.30 6.64 10.07
CA PHE A 113 -7.32 5.72 10.56
C PHE A 113 -8.53 6.43 11.17
N ASP A 114 -8.38 7.69 11.54
CA ASP A 114 -9.47 8.47 12.15
C ASP A 114 -10.41 9.11 11.13
N LYS A 115 -10.19 8.83 9.85
CA LYS A 115 -11.06 9.31 8.77
C LYS A 115 -11.59 8.15 7.96
N PRO A 116 -12.78 8.29 7.36
CA PRO A 116 -13.27 7.28 6.43
C PRO A 116 -12.33 7.14 5.24
N LEU A 117 -12.21 5.92 4.74
CA LEU A 117 -11.38 5.68 3.54
C LEU A 117 -12.09 6.24 2.31
N PRO A 118 -11.39 7.02 1.48
CA PRO A 118 -11.97 7.55 0.23
C PRO A 118 -11.90 6.50 -0.87
N LEU A 119 -12.73 5.46 -0.76
CA LEU A 119 -12.63 4.29 -1.64
C LEU A 119 -12.80 4.62 -3.11
N GLU A 120 -13.75 5.49 -3.44
CA GLU A 120 -13.95 5.89 -4.84
C GLU A 120 -12.72 6.62 -5.38
N LEU A 121 -12.13 7.48 -4.56
CA LEU A 121 -10.94 8.20 -4.94
C LEU A 121 -9.76 7.25 -5.14
N ILE A 122 -9.62 6.26 -4.26
CA ILE A 122 -8.57 5.25 -4.39
C ILE A 122 -8.72 4.50 -5.70
N THR A 123 -9.95 4.11 -6.04
CA THR A 123 -10.22 3.42 -7.31
C THR A 123 -9.86 4.30 -8.50
N GLU A 124 -10.21 5.57 -8.47
CA GLU A 124 -9.89 6.51 -9.54
C GLU A 124 -8.38 6.72 -9.69
N ILE A 125 -7.68 6.84 -8.57
CA ILE A 125 -6.22 6.98 -8.59
C ILE A 125 -5.58 5.72 -9.19
N ALA A 126 -6.03 4.54 -8.77
CA ALA A 126 -5.52 3.29 -9.29
C ALA A 126 -5.78 3.17 -10.79
N LYS A 127 -6.98 3.52 -11.21
CA LYS A 127 -7.35 3.49 -12.63
C LYS A 127 -6.46 4.44 -13.44
N TRP A 128 -6.21 5.62 -12.92
CA TRP A 128 -5.31 6.59 -13.57
C TRP A 128 -3.90 6.01 -13.70
N CYS A 129 -3.38 5.38 -12.66
CA CYS A 129 -2.07 4.74 -12.69
C CYS A 129 -2.02 3.64 -13.74
N GLY A 130 -3.10 2.89 -13.90
CA GLY A 130 -3.17 1.80 -14.86
C GLY A 130 -3.32 2.25 -16.30
N THR A 131 -3.96 3.38 -16.54
CA THR A 131 -4.22 3.86 -17.90
C THR A 131 -3.24 4.95 -18.33
N GLU A 132 -3.20 6.05 -17.60
CA GLU A 132 -2.37 7.19 -17.99
C GLU A 132 -0.88 6.93 -17.76
N ARG A 133 -0.54 6.43 -16.59
CA ARG A 133 0.84 6.16 -16.25
C ARG A 133 1.38 4.90 -16.91
N GLY A 134 0.49 3.90 -17.06
CA GLY A 134 0.89 2.59 -17.58
C GLY A 134 0.82 2.45 -19.09
N SER A 135 0.20 3.40 -19.79
CA SER A 135 0.01 3.28 -21.24
C SER A 135 0.84 4.29 -22.00
N GLY A 136 1.88 3.85 -22.62
CA GLY A 136 2.69 4.68 -23.48
C GLY A 136 3.54 5.74 -22.81
N ARG A 137 3.35 5.93 -21.54
CA ARG A 137 4.13 6.89 -20.76
C ARG A 137 5.51 6.39 -20.45
N SER A 138 5.72 5.17 -20.74
CA SER A 138 6.98 4.48 -20.49
C SER A 138 8.09 4.86 -21.45
N ILE A 139 7.81 5.71 -22.35
CA ILE A 139 8.83 6.19 -23.27
C ILE A 139 9.87 7.07 -22.59
#